data_2c81b59fba6df500f3a0fc58ecc70876
#
_entry.id   2c81b59fba6df500f3a0fc58ecc70876
#
_cell.length_a   1.000
_cell.length_b   1.000
_cell.length_c   1.000
_cell.angle_alpha   90.00
_cell.angle_beta   90.00
_cell.angle_gamma   90.00
#
_symmetry.space_group_name_H-M   'P 1'
#
loop_
_entity.id
_entity.type
_entity.pdbx_description
1 polymer ?
#
loop_
_entity_poly.entity_id
_entity_poly.type
_entity_poly.pdbx_seq_one_letter_code
_entity_poly.pdbx_strand_id
1 'polypeptide(L)'
;MFKLQAQSPQEGRLNLNPYFKISDNMKVYQTNEIKNIALLGSKGSGKTTLAEAMLYECGVIKRRGTVEANNTVSDYFPVEKEYGYSVFSTVFYAEFLNKKLNVIDCPGSDDFVGSAITALNVTDCGVIVIDSQYGVEVGTQNIFRTCASLKKPVIFALNQLDGEKVDYENVIEQMHD
;
A
#
# COMPACT_ATOMS: atom_id res chain seq x y z
N MET A 1 1.93 24.08 -31.47
CA MET A 1 2.27 25.21 -30.61
C MET A 1 1.00 25.64 -29.90
N PHE A 2 0.78 25.16 -28.70
CA PHE A 2 -0.45 25.45 -27.93
C PHE A 2 -0.19 26.64 -27.01
N LYS A 3 -0.91 27.73 -27.21
CA LYS A 3 -0.91 28.90 -26.32
C LYS A 3 -1.91 28.67 -25.19
N LEU A 4 -1.43 28.54 -23.96
CA LEU A 4 -2.23 28.69 -22.74
C LEU A 4 -2.45 30.20 -22.52
N GLN A 5 -3.69 30.68 -22.68
CA GLN A 5 -4.10 31.99 -22.21
C GLN A 5 -4.64 31.87 -20.80
N ALA A 6 -3.93 32.40 -19.84
CA ALA A 6 -4.43 32.57 -18.48
C ALA A 6 -5.42 33.76 -18.47
N GLN A 7 -6.66 33.46 -18.12
CA GLN A 7 -7.64 34.51 -17.74
C GLN A 7 -7.63 34.63 -16.20
N SER A 8 -7.83 35.89 -15.77
CA SER A 8 -7.73 36.34 -14.37
C SER A 8 -8.61 35.57 -13.37
N PRO A 9 -8.27 35.61 -12.06
CA PRO A 9 -8.84 34.75 -11.04
C PRO A 9 -10.22 35.26 -10.59
N GLN A 10 -11.24 34.89 -11.31
CA GLN A 10 -12.60 34.85 -10.79
C GLN A 10 -13.16 33.47 -11.12
N GLU A 11 -13.43 32.72 -10.05
CA GLU A 11 -13.98 31.37 -10.03
C GLU A 11 -13.06 30.27 -10.62
N GLY A 12 -12.37 29.57 -9.73
CA GLY A 12 -11.42 28.49 -10.01
C GLY A 12 -12.00 27.26 -10.70
N ARG A 13 -12.58 27.43 -11.89
CA ARG A 13 -12.88 26.34 -12.82
C ARG A 13 -11.83 26.36 -13.92
N LEU A 14 -10.89 25.42 -13.84
CA LEU A 14 -10.06 25.05 -14.99
C LEU A 14 -10.98 24.60 -16.12
N ASN A 15 -11.06 25.40 -17.22
CA ASN A 15 -11.69 24.98 -18.47
C ASN A 15 -10.82 23.89 -19.11
N LEU A 16 -11.01 22.65 -18.65
CA LEU A 16 -10.42 21.48 -19.28
C LEU A 16 -11.24 21.09 -20.50
N ASN A 17 -10.53 20.68 -21.55
CA ASN A 17 -10.97 20.14 -22.83
C ASN A 17 -12.37 19.48 -22.74
N PRO A 18 -13.33 19.77 -23.65
CA PRO A 18 -14.71 19.24 -23.62
C PRO A 18 -14.80 17.71 -23.64
N TYR A 19 -13.72 17.02 -23.91
CA TYR A 19 -13.63 15.55 -23.80
C TYR A 19 -13.26 15.05 -22.39
N PHE A 20 -12.93 15.96 -21.46
CA PHE A 20 -12.67 15.62 -20.05
C PHE A 20 -13.84 16.15 -19.20
N LYS A 21 -14.95 15.42 -19.18
CA LYS A 21 -15.98 15.63 -18.17
C LYS A 21 -15.43 15.12 -16.83
N ILE A 22 -14.85 16.02 -16.04
CA ILE A 22 -14.73 15.78 -14.60
C ILE A 22 -16.17 15.69 -14.09
N SER A 23 -16.60 14.54 -13.58
CA SER A 23 -17.91 14.42 -12.97
C SER A 23 -18.02 15.47 -11.86
N ASP A 24 -19.15 16.18 -11.77
CA ASP A 24 -19.39 17.21 -10.74
C ASP A 24 -19.30 16.68 -9.30
N ASN A 25 -19.04 15.38 -9.11
CA ASN A 25 -18.91 14.67 -7.84
C ASN A 25 -17.47 14.25 -7.49
N MET A 26 -16.43 14.75 -8.19
CA MET A 26 -15.07 14.41 -7.82
C MET A 26 -14.67 15.16 -6.54
N LYS A 27 -14.45 14.43 -5.45
CA LYS A 27 -13.95 15.00 -4.19
C LYS A 27 -12.54 15.51 -4.37
N VAL A 28 -12.32 16.78 -4.08
CA VAL A 28 -11.00 17.42 -4.12
C VAL A 28 -10.38 17.32 -2.74
N TYR A 29 -9.16 16.80 -2.67
CA TYR A 29 -8.39 16.67 -1.44
C TYR A 29 -7.29 17.73 -1.39
N GLN A 30 -7.09 18.30 -0.21
CA GLN A 30 -5.91 19.12 0.06
C GLN A 30 -4.68 18.22 0.26
N THR A 31 -3.47 18.76 0.05
CA THR A 31 -2.22 17.99 0.18
C THR A 31 -2.08 17.30 1.54
N ASN A 32 -2.50 17.97 2.62
CA ASN A 32 -2.46 17.40 3.98
C ASN A 32 -3.52 16.30 4.24
N GLU A 33 -4.47 16.14 3.32
CA GLU A 33 -5.51 15.11 3.37
C GLU A 33 -5.13 13.86 2.58
N ILE A 34 -4.08 13.93 1.79
CA ILE A 34 -3.55 12.78 1.03
C ILE A 34 -2.44 12.14 1.83
N LYS A 35 -2.48 10.81 1.97
CA LYS A 35 -1.45 9.99 2.60
C LYS A 35 -1.05 8.87 1.66
N ASN A 36 0.25 8.70 1.49
CA ASN A 36 0.79 7.69 0.60
C ASN A 36 1.57 6.68 1.43
N ILE A 37 1.20 5.41 1.39
CA ILE A 37 1.86 4.35 2.15
C ILE A 37 2.29 3.19 1.25
N ALA A 38 3.39 2.53 1.60
CA ALA A 38 3.83 1.28 1.00
C ALA A 38 3.61 0.13 1.98
N LEU A 39 2.93 -0.93 1.57
CA LEU A 39 2.86 -2.18 2.31
C LEU A 39 4.10 -3.02 1.98
N LEU A 40 4.88 -3.32 2.99
CA LEU A 40 6.19 -3.96 2.92
C LEU A 40 6.23 -5.16 3.87
N GLY A 41 7.20 -6.04 3.72
CA GLY A 41 7.38 -7.21 4.58
C GLY A 41 7.66 -8.47 3.78
N SER A 42 8.02 -9.54 4.46
CA SER A 42 8.38 -10.83 3.86
C SER A 42 7.22 -11.46 3.07
N LYS A 43 7.55 -12.38 2.17
CA LYS A 43 6.54 -13.19 1.47
C LYS A 43 5.70 -13.96 2.49
N GLY A 44 4.38 -13.95 2.31
CA GLY A 44 3.44 -14.65 3.20
C GLY A 44 3.03 -13.86 4.45
N SER A 45 3.64 -12.70 4.75
CA SER A 45 3.29 -11.91 5.95
C SER A 45 1.85 -11.35 5.96
N GLY A 46 1.12 -11.46 4.84
CA GLY A 46 -0.28 -11.04 4.73
C GLY A 46 -0.51 -9.61 4.27
N LYS A 47 0.45 -9.00 3.55
CA LYS A 47 0.31 -7.65 2.97
C LYS A 47 -0.93 -7.51 2.10
N THR A 48 -1.09 -8.39 1.11
CA THR A 48 -2.26 -8.41 0.21
C THR A 48 -3.55 -8.65 0.97
N THR A 49 -3.55 -9.50 2.00
CA THR A 49 -4.72 -9.71 2.87
C THR A 49 -5.06 -8.46 3.67
N LEU A 50 -4.05 -7.72 4.16
CA LEU A 50 -4.23 -6.43 4.80
C LEU A 50 -4.78 -5.39 3.82
N ALA A 51 -4.26 -5.35 2.58
CA ALA A 51 -4.76 -4.50 1.51
C ALA A 51 -6.25 -4.73 1.24
N GLU A 52 -6.66 -6.00 1.10
CA GLU A 52 -8.06 -6.39 0.93
C GLU A 52 -8.94 -5.95 2.11
N ALA A 53 -8.42 -6.11 3.35
CA ALA A 53 -9.13 -5.67 4.55
C ALA A 53 -9.32 -4.14 4.55
N MET A 54 -8.29 -3.38 4.23
CA MET A 54 -8.37 -1.91 4.15
C MET A 54 -9.40 -1.45 3.11
N LEU A 55 -9.39 -2.04 1.92
CA LEU A 55 -10.35 -1.73 0.85
C LEU A 55 -11.77 -2.06 1.25
N TYR A 56 -11.98 -3.18 1.95
CA TYR A 56 -13.28 -3.59 2.43
C TYR A 56 -13.83 -2.66 3.53
N GLU A 57 -13.04 -2.37 4.54
CA GLU A 57 -13.42 -1.48 5.66
C GLU A 57 -13.70 -0.05 5.20
N CYS A 58 -13.00 0.40 4.14
CA CYS A 58 -13.25 1.70 3.52
C CYS A 58 -14.42 1.68 2.51
N GLY A 59 -15.09 0.55 2.32
CA GLY A 59 -16.24 0.41 1.43
C GLY A 59 -15.91 0.48 -0.06
N VAL A 60 -14.62 0.35 -0.44
CA VAL A 60 -14.17 0.36 -1.83
C VAL A 60 -14.57 -0.94 -2.53
N ILE A 61 -14.45 -2.06 -1.84
CA ILE A 61 -14.89 -3.37 -2.30
C ILE A 61 -16.02 -3.89 -1.41
N LYS A 62 -16.94 -4.65 -2.00
CA LYS A 62 -18.09 -5.22 -1.28
C LYS A 62 -17.81 -6.57 -0.63
N ARG A 63 -16.73 -7.22 -1.01
CA ARG A 63 -16.30 -8.53 -0.54
C ARG A 63 -14.78 -8.59 -0.54
N ARG A 64 -14.19 -9.09 0.53
CA ARG A 64 -12.76 -9.37 0.60
C ARG A 64 -12.40 -10.53 -0.32
N GLY A 65 -11.37 -10.34 -1.14
CA GLY A 65 -10.72 -11.41 -1.86
C GLY A 65 -9.76 -12.19 -0.96
N THR A 66 -9.31 -13.35 -1.43
CA THR A 66 -8.23 -14.14 -0.81
C THR A 66 -7.25 -14.61 -1.88
N VAL A 67 -5.99 -14.79 -1.49
CA VAL A 67 -4.93 -15.25 -2.39
C VAL A 67 -5.27 -16.65 -2.91
N GLU A 68 -5.77 -17.51 -2.03
CA GLU A 68 -6.14 -18.90 -2.35
C GLU A 68 -7.30 -18.98 -3.37
N ALA A 69 -8.22 -18.02 -3.31
CA ALA A 69 -9.31 -17.94 -4.27
C ALA A 69 -8.93 -17.20 -5.56
N ASN A 70 -7.69 -16.70 -5.68
CA ASN A 70 -7.19 -15.93 -6.84
C ASN A 70 -8.08 -14.74 -7.23
N ASN A 71 -8.67 -14.06 -6.26
CA ASN A 71 -9.65 -13.00 -6.47
C ASN A 71 -9.37 -11.71 -5.68
N THR A 72 -8.13 -11.51 -5.27
CA THR A 72 -7.65 -10.27 -4.66
C THR A 72 -7.58 -9.13 -5.68
N VAL A 73 -7.66 -7.89 -5.20
CA VAL A 73 -7.51 -6.69 -6.03
C VAL A 73 -6.06 -6.51 -6.49
N SER A 74 -5.09 -6.92 -5.66
CA SER A 74 -3.66 -6.74 -5.94
C SER A 74 -3.12 -7.75 -6.95
N ASP A 75 -3.41 -9.04 -6.76
CA ASP A 75 -2.81 -10.13 -7.56
C ASP A 75 -3.71 -10.48 -8.74
N TYR A 76 -3.80 -9.60 -9.73
CA TYR A 76 -4.68 -9.79 -10.88
C TYR A 76 -3.98 -10.35 -12.13
N PHE A 77 -2.66 -10.31 -12.18
CA PHE A 77 -1.91 -10.87 -13.30
C PHE A 77 -1.92 -12.41 -13.28
N PRO A 78 -1.96 -13.07 -14.47
CA PRO A 78 -1.96 -14.53 -14.55
C PRO A 78 -0.78 -15.19 -13.81
N VAL A 79 0.41 -14.58 -13.89
CA VAL A 79 1.63 -15.06 -13.24
C VAL A 79 1.51 -15.06 -11.71
N GLU A 80 0.87 -14.06 -11.12
CA GLU A 80 0.66 -13.97 -9.67
C GLU A 80 -0.31 -15.03 -9.19
N LYS A 81 -1.36 -15.28 -9.98
CA LYS A 81 -2.34 -16.34 -9.72
C LYS A 81 -1.75 -17.74 -9.84
N GLU A 82 -0.83 -17.94 -10.78
CA GLU A 82 -0.14 -19.21 -10.97
C GLU A 82 0.82 -19.51 -9.82
N TYR A 83 1.58 -18.51 -9.39
CA TYR A 83 2.57 -18.67 -8.31
C TYR A 83 1.98 -18.47 -6.90
N GLY A 84 0.79 -17.89 -6.78
CA GLY A 84 0.14 -17.63 -5.49
C GLY A 84 0.85 -16.59 -4.62
N TYR A 85 1.54 -15.62 -5.25
CA TYR A 85 2.14 -14.46 -4.57
C TYR A 85 2.35 -13.29 -5.53
N SER A 86 2.43 -12.09 -4.96
CA SER A 86 2.59 -10.84 -5.71
C SER A 86 3.98 -10.77 -6.36
N VAL A 87 4.00 -10.44 -7.65
CA VAL A 87 5.21 -10.20 -8.46
C VAL A 87 5.37 -8.71 -8.76
N PHE A 88 4.26 -8.01 -8.93
CA PHE A 88 4.22 -6.58 -9.23
C PHE A 88 3.67 -5.79 -8.06
N SER A 89 4.09 -4.51 -7.98
CA SER A 89 3.44 -3.58 -7.06
C SER A 89 2.10 -3.13 -7.60
N THR A 90 1.06 -3.18 -6.79
CA THR A 90 -0.28 -2.71 -7.15
C THR A 90 -0.62 -1.44 -6.37
N VAL A 91 -1.15 -0.44 -7.08
CA VAL A 91 -1.55 0.83 -6.49
C VAL A 91 -3.08 0.88 -6.40
N PHE A 92 -3.58 1.18 -5.22
CA PHE A 92 -5.00 1.45 -5.01
C PHE A 92 -5.18 2.62 -4.04
N TYR A 93 -6.40 3.08 -3.90
CA TYR A 93 -6.71 4.11 -2.91
C TYR A 93 -7.97 3.76 -2.13
N ALA A 94 -8.04 4.30 -0.93
CA ALA A 94 -9.19 4.24 -0.07
C ALA A 94 -9.45 5.60 0.58
N GLU A 95 -10.70 5.85 0.97
CA GLU A 95 -11.06 7.04 1.74
C GLU A 95 -11.37 6.63 3.17
N PHE A 96 -10.66 7.22 4.12
CA PHE A 96 -10.88 6.96 5.54
C PHE A 96 -10.73 8.25 6.35
N LEU A 97 -11.67 8.53 7.24
CA LEU A 97 -11.69 9.72 8.11
C LEU A 97 -11.41 11.03 7.35
N ASN A 98 -12.07 11.22 6.21
CA ASN A 98 -11.89 12.37 5.30
C ASN A 98 -10.47 12.54 4.73
N LYS A 99 -9.65 11.49 4.76
CA LYS A 99 -8.35 11.43 4.11
C LYS A 99 -8.41 10.50 2.91
N LYS A 100 -7.63 10.81 1.87
CA LYS A 100 -7.35 9.90 0.77
C LYS A 100 -6.06 9.16 1.09
N LEU A 101 -6.17 7.85 1.21
CA LEU A 101 -5.06 6.95 1.46
C LEU A 101 -4.70 6.26 0.14
N ASN A 102 -3.55 6.61 -0.44
CA ASN A 102 -2.98 5.87 -1.56
C ASN A 102 -2.07 4.78 -0.99
N VAL A 103 -2.27 3.56 -1.43
CA VAL A 103 -1.56 2.38 -0.93
C VAL A 103 -0.86 1.70 -2.08
N ILE A 104 0.41 1.38 -1.90
CA ILE A 104 1.20 0.55 -2.81
C ILE A 104 1.45 -0.78 -2.12
N ASP A 105 0.77 -1.84 -2.59
CA ASP A 105 1.02 -3.20 -2.15
C ASP A 105 2.25 -3.74 -2.91
N CYS A 106 3.33 -4.04 -2.19
CA CYS A 106 4.61 -4.44 -2.77
C CYS A 106 4.82 -5.95 -2.68
N PRO A 107 5.48 -6.57 -3.68
CA PRO A 107 5.92 -7.96 -3.59
C PRO A 107 6.80 -8.19 -2.35
N GLY A 108 6.63 -9.34 -1.70
CA GLY A 108 7.37 -9.68 -0.48
C GLY A 108 8.58 -10.59 -0.69
N SER A 109 8.87 -11.01 -1.93
CA SER A 109 10.06 -11.79 -2.25
C SER A 109 11.29 -10.89 -2.34
N ASP A 110 12.43 -11.34 -1.84
CA ASP A 110 13.71 -10.62 -1.90
C ASP A 110 14.16 -10.33 -3.34
N ASP A 111 13.72 -11.14 -4.31
CA ASP A 111 13.98 -10.92 -5.74
C ASP A 111 13.36 -9.61 -6.27
N PHE A 112 12.35 -9.09 -5.58
CA PHE A 112 11.60 -7.89 -5.98
C PHE A 112 11.86 -6.67 -5.09
N VAL A 113 12.97 -6.63 -4.34
CA VAL A 113 13.32 -5.52 -3.45
C VAL A 113 13.32 -4.15 -4.15
N GLY A 114 13.63 -4.13 -5.45
CA GLY A 114 13.57 -2.91 -6.27
C GLY A 114 12.18 -2.27 -6.30
N SER A 115 11.12 -3.08 -6.25
CA SER A 115 9.73 -2.60 -6.16
C SER A 115 9.46 -1.88 -4.84
N ALA A 116 9.95 -2.43 -3.72
CA ALA A 116 9.85 -1.81 -2.41
C ALA A 116 10.59 -0.46 -2.35
N ILE A 117 11.82 -0.39 -2.90
CA ILE A 117 12.59 0.86 -3.00
C ILE A 117 11.85 1.91 -3.83
N THR A 118 11.30 1.50 -4.97
CA THR A 118 10.54 2.41 -5.85
C THR A 118 9.30 2.95 -5.15
N ALA A 119 8.54 2.09 -4.46
CA ALA A 119 7.37 2.49 -3.70
C ALA A 119 7.73 3.46 -2.56
N LEU A 120 8.81 3.17 -1.80
CA LEU A 120 9.27 4.03 -0.72
C LEU A 120 9.66 5.44 -1.20
N ASN A 121 10.20 5.59 -2.40
CA ASN A 121 10.56 6.90 -2.92
C ASN A 121 9.35 7.83 -3.12
N VAL A 122 8.18 7.27 -3.40
CA VAL A 122 6.95 8.03 -3.71
C VAL A 122 5.91 8.01 -2.58
N THR A 123 6.19 7.34 -1.47
CA THR A 123 5.27 7.25 -0.31
C THR A 123 5.77 8.08 0.87
N ASP A 124 4.85 8.41 1.78
CA ASP A 124 5.14 9.18 2.99
C ASP A 124 5.74 8.29 4.08
N CYS A 125 5.32 7.03 4.16
CA CYS A 125 5.84 6.04 5.11
C CYS A 125 5.73 4.61 4.57
N GLY A 126 6.50 3.70 5.16
CA GLY A 126 6.38 2.26 4.98
C GLY A 126 5.55 1.62 6.11
N VAL A 127 4.67 0.69 5.77
CA VAL A 127 4.01 -0.20 6.73
C VAL A 127 4.62 -1.57 6.56
N ILE A 128 5.46 -1.98 7.51
CA ILE A 128 6.12 -3.29 7.50
C ILE A 128 5.21 -4.29 8.20
N VAL A 129 4.68 -5.23 7.42
CA VAL A 129 3.81 -6.31 7.92
C VAL A 129 4.69 -7.48 8.33
N ILE A 130 4.58 -7.88 9.60
CA ILE A 130 5.33 -8.97 10.21
C ILE A 130 4.38 -10.13 10.46
N ASP A 131 4.77 -11.33 10.02
CA ASP A 131 4.11 -12.56 10.39
C ASP A 131 4.48 -12.92 11.82
N SER A 132 3.50 -12.90 12.73
CA SER A 132 3.75 -13.14 14.16
C SER A 132 4.13 -14.58 14.48
N GLN A 133 4.00 -15.52 13.55
CA GLN A 133 4.45 -16.90 13.74
C GLN A 133 5.96 -17.07 13.50
N TYR A 134 6.53 -16.23 12.61
CA TYR A 134 7.96 -16.27 12.24
C TYR A 134 8.77 -15.13 12.84
N GLY A 135 8.10 -14.06 13.29
CA GLY A 135 8.78 -12.90 13.88
C GLY A 135 9.56 -12.07 12.86
N VAL A 136 10.69 -11.50 13.32
CA VAL A 136 11.53 -10.63 12.51
C VAL A 136 12.48 -11.44 11.63
N GLU A 137 12.13 -11.59 10.36
CA GLU A 137 12.94 -12.29 9.36
C GLU A 137 14.03 -11.39 8.77
N VAL A 138 15.00 -11.99 8.09
CA VAL A 138 16.08 -11.26 7.39
C VAL A 138 15.51 -10.25 6.37
N GLY A 139 14.46 -10.63 5.63
CA GLY A 139 13.76 -9.75 4.70
C GLY A 139 13.16 -8.53 5.40
N THR A 140 12.57 -8.70 6.59
CA THR A 140 12.04 -7.62 7.44
C THR A 140 13.14 -6.63 7.83
N GLN A 141 14.29 -7.14 8.30
CA GLN A 141 15.44 -6.31 8.67
C GLN A 141 15.99 -5.53 7.47
N ASN A 142 16.12 -6.16 6.31
CA ASN A 142 16.63 -5.52 5.09
C ASN A 142 15.71 -4.38 4.63
N ILE A 143 14.39 -4.59 4.67
CA ILE A 143 13.39 -3.57 4.35
C ILE A 143 13.46 -2.43 5.37
N PHE A 144 13.58 -2.72 6.66
CA PHE A 144 13.73 -1.69 7.69
C PHE A 144 14.98 -0.84 7.49
N ARG A 145 16.14 -1.47 7.21
CA ARG A 145 17.38 -0.76 6.88
C ARG A 145 17.23 0.11 5.64
N THR A 146 16.50 -0.36 4.64
CA THR A 146 16.17 0.42 3.43
C THR A 146 15.33 1.65 3.77
N CYS A 147 14.28 1.50 4.57
CA CYS A 147 13.47 2.61 5.05
C CYS A 147 14.34 3.64 5.81
N ALA A 148 15.20 3.17 6.71
CA ALA A 148 16.11 4.02 7.48
C ALA A 148 17.07 4.79 6.56
N SER A 149 17.68 4.13 5.57
CA SER A 149 18.58 4.76 4.60
C SER A 149 17.90 5.85 3.77
N LEU A 150 16.64 5.64 3.42
CA LEU A 150 15.79 6.59 2.69
C LEU A 150 15.13 7.62 3.62
N LYS A 151 15.38 7.55 4.93
CA LYS A 151 14.79 8.41 5.97
C LYS A 151 13.25 8.39 5.93
N LYS A 152 12.66 7.24 5.65
CA LYS A 152 11.21 7.05 5.62
C LYS A 152 10.72 6.59 6.98
N PRO A 153 9.68 7.22 7.53
CA PRO A 153 9.00 6.71 8.72
C PRO A 153 8.45 5.31 8.49
N VAL A 154 8.42 4.50 9.55
CA VAL A 154 7.93 3.12 9.50
C VAL A 154 6.85 2.92 10.55
N ILE A 155 5.82 2.18 10.17
CA ILE A 155 4.81 1.61 11.05
C ILE A 155 4.95 0.09 10.95
N PHE A 156 5.02 -0.61 12.08
CA PHE A 156 4.98 -2.06 12.11
C PHE A 156 3.55 -2.55 12.32
N ALA A 157 3.15 -3.54 11.54
CA ALA A 157 1.87 -4.21 11.65
C ALA A 157 2.10 -5.70 11.91
N LEU A 158 1.85 -6.14 13.14
CA LEU A 158 1.88 -7.55 13.50
C LEU A 158 0.61 -8.23 12.99
N ASN A 159 0.77 -9.26 12.19
CA ASN A 159 -0.30 -9.99 11.54
C ASN A 159 -0.26 -11.48 11.94
N GLN A 160 -1.32 -12.22 11.61
CA GLN A 160 -1.44 -13.65 11.91
C GLN A 160 -1.32 -13.98 13.41
N LEU A 161 -1.86 -13.09 14.26
CA LEU A 161 -1.86 -13.24 15.72
C LEU A 161 -2.75 -14.39 16.22
N ASP A 162 -3.60 -14.93 15.37
CA ASP A 162 -4.47 -16.09 15.60
C ASP A 162 -3.78 -17.44 15.37
N GLY A 163 -2.51 -17.43 14.95
CA GLY A 163 -1.73 -18.65 14.74
C GLY A 163 -1.41 -19.39 16.04
N GLU A 164 -1.38 -20.73 15.99
CA GLU A 164 -1.15 -21.58 17.18
C GLU A 164 0.25 -21.43 17.82
N LYS A 165 1.21 -20.90 17.08
CA LYS A 165 2.63 -20.79 17.49
C LYS A 165 3.07 -19.34 17.74
N VAL A 166 2.13 -18.43 17.88
CA VAL A 166 2.46 -17.00 18.07
C VAL A 166 2.97 -16.76 19.48
N ASP A 167 4.21 -16.25 19.57
CA ASP A 167 4.79 -15.68 20.78
C ASP A 167 4.93 -14.18 20.61
N TYR A 168 3.87 -13.45 20.98
CA TYR A 168 3.77 -12.02 20.81
C TYR A 168 4.89 -11.27 21.53
N GLU A 169 5.24 -11.68 22.76
CA GLU A 169 6.25 -11.03 23.58
C GLU A 169 7.64 -11.15 22.93
N ASN A 170 7.98 -12.35 22.44
CA ASN A 170 9.22 -12.59 21.72
C ASN A 170 9.30 -11.78 20.42
N VAL A 171 8.21 -11.65 19.66
CA VAL A 171 8.21 -10.83 18.43
C VAL A 171 8.47 -9.36 18.76
N ILE A 172 7.87 -8.83 19.81
CA ILE A 172 8.11 -7.45 20.26
C ILE A 172 9.57 -7.26 20.70
N GLU A 173 10.16 -8.24 21.42
CA GLU A 173 11.57 -8.19 21.80
C GLU A 173 12.48 -8.14 20.57
N GLN A 174 12.25 -9.01 19.58
CA GLN A 174 12.98 -9.00 18.31
C GLN A 174 12.88 -7.68 17.53
N MET A 175 11.80 -6.92 17.72
CA MET A 175 11.64 -5.61 17.08
C MET A 175 12.42 -4.50 17.78
N HIS A 176 12.84 -4.72 19.03
CA HIS A 176 13.64 -3.77 19.81
C HIS A 176 15.15 -3.94 19.61
N ASP A 177 15.61 -5.12 19.20
CA ASP A 177 17.00 -5.43 18.88
C ASP A 177 17.44 -4.94 17.49
#